data_b9b7c8cf72c1a7c5688dbca12bc795b2
#
_entry.id   b9b7c8cf72c1a7c5688dbca12bc795b2
#
_cell.length_a   1.000
_cell.length_b   1.000
_cell.length_c   1.000
_cell.angle_alpha   90.00
_cell.angle_beta   90.00
_cell.angle_gamma   90.00
#
_symmetry.space_group_name_H-M   'P 1'
#
loop_
_entity.id
_entity.type
_entity.pdbx_description
1 polymer ?
#
loop_
_entity_poly.entity_id
_entity_poly.type
_entity_poly.pdbx_seq_one_letter_code
_entity_poly.pdbx_strand_id
1 'polypeptide(L)'
;MMLYIENPKDVTRRLLEIINEFGKAAGYKLNVQKSLTYLYANDKKSERDIKETLPFTIATQRIKYLGINLPRETKGLYAENYETLMKEIKHDTNRWRDIPSSWIGRINIVKMTILLKAIYRFNAISIK
;
A
#
# COMPACT_ATOMS: atom_id res chain seq x y z
N MET A 1 -1.02 -4.75 8.73
CA MET A 1 -1.24 -6.20 8.56
C MET A 1 -1.95 -6.40 7.23
N MET A 2 -1.55 -7.41 6.46
CA MET A 2 -2.18 -7.79 5.20
C MET A 2 -2.66 -9.24 5.34
N LEU A 3 -3.88 -9.51 4.92
CA LEU A 3 -4.52 -10.82 5.00
C LEU A 3 -5.10 -11.20 3.65
N TYR A 4 -4.93 -12.45 3.28
CA TYR A 4 -5.53 -13.06 2.10
C TYR A 4 -6.58 -14.05 2.55
N ILE A 5 -7.77 -13.95 2.00
CA ILE A 5 -8.91 -14.79 2.36
C ILE A 5 -9.42 -15.47 1.10
N GLU A 6 -9.40 -16.80 1.11
CA GLU A 6 -10.17 -17.63 0.20
C GLU A 6 -11.59 -17.74 0.76
N ASN A 7 -12.61 -17.92 0.01
CA ASN A 7 -14.00 -18.07 0.47
C ASN A 7 -14.50 -16.98 1.44
N PRO A 8 -14.60 -15.72 0.99
CA PRO A 8 -14.87 -14.58 1.87
C PRO A 8 -16.22 -14.63 2.60
N LYS A 9 -17.22 -15.37 2.11
CA LYS A 9 -18.56 -15.43 2.74
C LYS A 9 -18.53 -16.02 4.15
N ASP A 10 -17.86 -17.16 4.31
CA ASP A 10 -17.87 -17.90 5.58
C ASP A 10 -16.74 -17.47 6.52
N VAL A 11 -15.60 -17.12 5.94
CA VAL A 11 -14.39 -16.84 6.70
C VAL A 11 -14.36 -15.41 7.25
N THR A 12 -15.02 -14.46 6.59
CA THR A 12 -14.97 -13.05 7.01
C THR A 12 -15.54 -12.84 8.40
N ARG A 13 -16.68 -13.43 8.70
CA ARG A 13 -17.31 -13.32 10.03
C ARG A 13 -16.42 -13.88 11.12
N ARG A 14 -15.90 -15.07 10.90
CA ARG A 14 -15.00 -15.74 11.85
C ARG A 14 -13.68 -14.97 12.03
N LEU A 15 -13.15 -14.38 10.94
CA LEU A 15 -11.97 -13.52 11.01
C LEU A 15 -12.20 -12.28 11.89
N LEU A 16 -13.35 -11.62 11.73
CA LEU A 16 -13.69 -10.45 12.54
C LEU A 16 -13.83 -10.80 14.03
N GLU A 17 -14.39 -11.97 14.34
CA GLU A 17 -14.48 -12.50 15.71
C GLU A 17 -13.07 -12.71 16.28
N ILE A 18 -12.18 -13.40 15.57
CA ILE A 18 -10.79 -13.66 15.99
C ILE A 18 -10.02 -12.35 16.20
N ILE A 19 -10.14 -11.40 15.27
CA ILE A 19 -9.48 -10.08 15.40
C ILE A 19 -9.99 -9.33 16.63
N ASN A 20 -11.29 -9.42 16.91
CA ASN A 20 -11.88 -8.77 18.06
C ASN A 20 -11.43 -9.42 19.39
N GLU A 21 -11.38 -10.74 19.45
CA GLU A 21 -10.85 -11.47 20.61
C GLU A 21 -9.37 -11.18 20.85
N PHE A 22 -8.57 -11.21 19.79
CA PHE A 22 -7.16 -10.82 19.86
C PHE A 22 -7.01 -9.37 20.32
N GLY A 23 -7.84 -8.46 19.81
CA GLY A 23 -7.85 -7.07 20.19
C GLY A 23 -8.12 -6.86 21.68
N LYS A 24 -9.06 -7.63 22.26
CA LYS A 24 -9.36 -7.61 23.70
C LYS A 24 -8.17 -8.11 24.54
N ALA A 25 -7.52 -9.19 24.11
CA ALA A 25 -6.39 -9.77 24.83
C ALA A 25 -5.12 -8.92 24.72
N ALA A 26 -4.85 -8.33 23.57
CA ALA A 26 -3.63 -7.58 23.28
C ALA A 26 -3.77 -6.05 23.46
N GLY A 27 -4.96 -5.55 23.79
CA GLY A 27 -5.21 -4.12 23.92
C GLY A 27 -5.25 -3.34 22.60
N TYR A 28 -5.41 -4.03 21.46
CA TYR A 28 -5.50 -3.42 20.13
C TYR A 28 -6.95 -3.23 19.68
N LYS A 29 -7.20 -2.15 18.96
CA LYS A 29 -8.50 -1.91 18.33
C LYS A 29 -8.32 -1.77 16.82
N LEU A 30 -9.09 -2.56 16.06
CA LEU A 30 -9.11 -2.46 14.61
C LEU A 30 -9.68 -1.11 14.16
N ASN A 31 -8.93 -0.39 13.34
CA ASN A 31 -9.41 0.84 12.74
C ASN A 31 -10.14 0.53 11.42
N VAL A 32 -11.45 0.40 11.49
CA VAL A 32 -12.31 0.08 10.34
C VAL A 32 -12.21 1.12 9.23
N GLN A 33 -12.11 2.41 9.58
CA GLN A 33 -12.04 3.50 8.60
C GLN A 33 -10.75 3.50 7.78
N LYS A 34 -9.65 3.01 8.38
CA LYS A 34 -8.34 2.90 7.70
C LYS A 34 -8.10 1.53 7.09
N SER A 35 -9.02 0.60 7.29
CA SER A 35 -8.90 -0.75 6.73
C SER A 35 -9.48 -0.79 5.32
N LEU A 36 -8.67 -1.26 4.39
CA LEU A 36 -9.02 -1.36 2.97
C LEU A 36 -9.04 -2.82 2.55
N THR A 37 -9.97 -3.16 1.68
CA THR A 37 -10.12 -4.51 1.15
C THR A 37 -10.15 -4.49 -0.37
N TYR A 38 -9.45 -5.43 -1.00
CA TYR A 38 -9.70 -5.80 -2.39
C TYR A 38 -10.64 -6.99 -2.42
N LEU A 39 -11.68 -6.88 -3.23
CA LEU A 39 -12.59 -7.97 -3.47
C LEU A 39 -12.37 -8.51 -4.88
N TYR A 40 -11.99 -9.78 -4.97
CA TYR A 40 -11.89 -10.55 -6.21
C TYR A 40 -13.06 -11.51 -6.24
N ALA A 41 -14.18 -11.11 -6.84
CA ALA A 41 -15.35 -11.96 -7.01
C ALA A 41 -15.55 -12.25 -8.50
N ASN A 42 -15.84 -13.49 -8.81
CA ASN A 42 -16.17 -13.92 -10.17
C ASN A 42 -17.60 -13.55 -10.57
N ASP A 43 -18.44 -13.21 -9.58
CA ASP A 43 -19.85 -12.90 -9.79
C ASP A 43 -20.27 -11.63 -9.06
N LYS A 44 -21.03 -10.77 -9.76
CA LYS A 44 -21.54 -9.49 -9.23
C LYS A 44 -22.52 -9.64 -8.06
N LYS A 45 -23.22 -10.78 -7.94
CA LYS A 45 -24.11 -11.05 -6.81
C LYS A 45 -23.30 -11.31 -5.54
N SER A 46 -22.27 -12.16 -5.65
CA SER A 46 -21.35 -12.43 -4.55
C SER A 46 -20.62 -11.18 -4.07
N GLU A 47 -20.30 -10.26 -4.99
CA GLU A 47 -19.69 -8.98 -4.65
C GLU A 47 -20.58 -8.10 -3.78
N ARG A 48 -21.89 -8.05 -4.05
CA ARG A 48 -22.84 -7.27 -3.26
C ARG A 48 -23.05 -7.84 -1.85
N ASP A 49 -23.25 -9.16 -1.76
CA ASP A 49 -23.45 -9.85 -0.48
C ASP A 49 -22.25 -9.63 0.46
N ILE A 50 -21.04 -9.69 -0.10
CA ILE A 50 -19.81 -9.50 0.67
C ILE A 50 -19.64 -8.01 1.06
N LYS A 51 -20.03 -7.07 0.20
CA LYS A 51 -20.03 -5.63 0.51
C LYS A 51 -20.90 -5.29 1.72
N GLU A 52 -22.04 -5.90 1.84
CA GLU A 52 -22.96 -5.69 2.97
C GLU A 52 -22.43 -6.30 4.28
N THR A 53 -21.65 -7.37 4.17
CA THR A 53 -21.10 -8.08 5.34
C THR A 53 -19.79 -7.48 5.86
N LEU A 54 -19.02 -6.81 4.99
CA LEU A 54 -17.72 -6.25 5.32
C LEU A 54 -17.85 -4.81 5.84
N PRO A 55 -17.35 -4.52 7.06
CA PRO A 55 -17.33 -3.15 7.57
C PRO A 55 -16.20 -2.29 6.97
N PHE A 56 -15.43 -2.82 6.02
CA PHE A 56 -14.23 -2.19 5.47
C PHE A 56 -14.50 -1.44 4.17
N THR A 57 -13.71 -0.41 3.90
CA THR A 57 -13.76 0.30 2.63
C THR A 57 -13.19 -0.56 1.50
N ILE A 58 -13.97 -0.73 0.43
CA ILE A 58 -13.51 -1.50 -0.74
C ILE A 58 -12.72 -0.58 -1.67
N ALA A 59 -11.47 -0.92 -1.89
CA ALA A 59 -10.61 -0.23 -2.84
C ALA A 59 -10.92 -0.70 -4.27
N THR A 60 -11.13 0.26 -5.16
CA THR A 60 -11.47 -0.01 -6.56
C THR A 60 -10.25 -0.13 -7.47
N GLN A 61 -9.21 0.67 -7.20
CA GLN A 61 -8.05 0.76 -8.09
C GLN A 61 -6.73 0.34 -7.43
N ARG A 62 -6.39 0.93 -6.29
CA ARG A 62 -5.12 0.71 -5.60
C ARG A 62 -5.24 0.85 -4.10
N ILE A 63 -4.38 0.13 -3.39
CA ILE A 63 -4.17 0.27 -1.95
C ILE A 63 -2.74 0.73 -1.71
N LYS A 64 -2.55 1.75 -0.89
CA LYS A 64 -1.22 2.16 -0.44
C LYS A 64 -0.87 1.42 0.85
N TYR A 65 0.14 0.57 0.79
CA TYR A 65 0.60 -0.22 1.93
C TYR A 65 2.10 -0.04 2.14
N LEU A 66 2.50 0.44 3.31
CA LEU A 66 3.91 0.73 3.66
C LEU A 66 4.65 1.57 2.60
N GLY A 67 3.97 2.57 2.02
CA GLY A 67 4.56 3.42 1.00
C GLY A 67 4.59 2.85 -0.42
N ILE A 68 4.17 1.61 -0.61
CA ILE A 68 4.03 0.95 -1.91
C ILE A 68 2.59 1.01 -2.38
N ASN A 69 2.38 1.37 -3.63
CA ASN A 69 1.08 1.31 -4.29
C ASN A 69 0.85 -0.12 -4.78
N LEU A 70 -0.15 -0.77 -4.24
CA LEU A 70 -0.58 -2.09 -4.66
C LEU A 70 -1.79 -1.93 -5.59
N PRO A 71 -1.62 -2.09 -6.91
CA PRO A 71 -2.75 -2.11 -7.83
C PRO A 71 -3.51 -3.42 -7.71
N ARG A 72 -4.73 -3.44 -8.22
CA ARG A 72 -5.56 -4.65 -8.24
C ARG A 72 -4.91 -5.78 -9.06
N GLU A 73 -4.25 -5.42 -10.16
CA GLU A 73 -3.53 -6.37 -11.01
C GLU A 73 -2.01 -6.24 -10.81
N THR A 74 -1.36 -7.37 -10.61
CA THR A 74 0.10 -7.43 -10.38
C THR A 74 0.93 -6.88 -11.54
N LYS A 75 0.41 -6.92 -12.76
CA LYS A 75 1.09 -6.39 -13.97
C LYS A 75 1.39 -4.90 -13.88
N GLY A 76 0.55 -4.12 -13.19
CA GLY A 76 0.73 -2.69 -13.00
C GLY A 76 1.66 -2.30 -11.84
N LEU A 77 2.06 -3.25 -11.00
CA LEU A 77 2.81 -2.98 -9.77
C LEU A 77 4.11 -2.23 -10.02
N TYR A 78 4.87 -2.69 -11.01
CA TYR A 78 6.16 -2.10 -11.39
C TYR A 78 5.98 -0.67 -11.90
N ALA A 79 5.21 -0.50 -12.96
CA ALA A 79 5.01 0.79 -13.61
C ALA A 79 4.51 1.85 -12.62
N GLU A 80 3.46 1.56 -11.85
CA GLU A 80 2.85 2.51 -10.93
C GLU A 80 3.81 2.98 -9.82
N ASN A 81 4.64 2.09 -9.30
CA ASN A 81 5.57 2.45 -8.23
C ASN A 81 6.84 3.14 -8.74
N TYR A 82 7.40 2.68 -9.85
CA TYR A 82 8.64 3.29 -10.40
C TYR A 82 8.36 4.59 -11.14
N GLU A 83 7.25 4.71 -11.87
CA GLU A 83 6.87 6.00 -12.45
C GLU A 83 6.61 7.06 -11.37
N THR A 84 5.97 6.67 -10.27
CA THR A 84 5.77 7.56 -9.13
C THR A 84 7.10 7.98 -8.51
N LEU A 85 8.03 7.03 -8.33
CA LEU A 85 9.38 7.33 -7.84
C LEU A 85 10.11 8.31 -8.75
N MET A 86 10.07 8.08 -10.05
CA MET A 86 10.73 8.96 -11.02
C MET A 86 10.14 10.38 -11.02
N LYS A 87 8.83 10.50 -10.87
CA LYS A 87 8.16 11.80 -10.73
C LYS A 87 8.59 12.51 -9.45
N GLU A 88 8.66 11.79 -8.33
CA GLU A 88 9.13 12.33 -7.05
C GLU A 88 10.59 12.80 -7.14
N ILE A 89 11.48 11.97 -7.72
CA ILE A 89 12.90 12.33 -7.90
C ILE A 89 13.04 13.57 -8.78
N LYS A 90 12.32 13.63 -9.88
CA LYS A 90 12.34 14.78 -10.79
C LYS A 90 11.85 16.06 -10.11
N HIS A 91 10.78 15.95 -9.33
CA HIS A 91 10.24 17.06 -8.54
C HIS A 91 11.28 17.55 -7.51
N ASP A 92 11.83 16.63 -6.72
CA ASP A 92 12.82 16.94 -5.69
C ASP A 92 14.09 17.57 -6.31
N THR A 93 14.59 17.01 -7.41
CA THR A 93 15.77 17.52 -8.12
C THR A 93 15.55 18.94 -8.66
N ASN A 94 14.38 19.22 -9.22
CA ASN A 94 14.04 20.57 -9.70
C ASN A 94 13.96 21.56 -8.53
N ARG A 95 13.39 21.15 -7.39
CA ARG A 95 13.29 21.99 -6.19
C ARG A 95 14.67 22.33 -5.62
N TRP A 96 15.63 21.40 -5.69
CA TRP A 96 16.98 21.62 -5.12
C TRP A 96 17.93 22.30 -6.08
N ARG A 97 17.60 22.42 -7.36
CA ARG A 97 18.45 23.03 -8.38
C ARG A 97 18.91 24.43 -8.00
N ASP A 98 18.00 25.22 -7.45
CA ASP A 98 18.22 26.63 -7.16
C ASP A 98 18.71 26.88 -5.73
N ILE A 99 18.90 25.80 -4.93
CA ILE A 99 19.45 25.92 -3.58
C ILE A 99 20.97 26.07 -3.67
N PRO A 100 21.57 27.21 -3.16
CA PRO A 100 23.00 27.38 -3.13
C PRO A 100 23.62 26.35 -2.18
N SER A 101 24.31 25.39 -2.69
CA SER A 101 24.97 24.34 -1.91
C SER A 101 26.28 23.93 -2.58
N SER A 102 27.25 23.53 -1.75
CA SER A 102 28.51 22.98 -2.24
C SER A 102 28.28 21.64 -2.95
N TRP A 103 29.23 21.22 -3.77
CA TRP A 103 29.21 19.92 -4.43
C TRP A 103 28.99 18.76 -3.42
N ILE A 104 29.68 18.79 -2.30
CA ILE A 104 29.54 17.80 -1.22
C ILE A 104 28.14 17.85 -0.62
N GLY A 105 27.58 19.04 -0.41
CA GLY A 105 26.21 19.22 0.07
C GLY A 105 25.18 18.58 -0.87
N ARG A 106 25.33 18.75 -2.18
CA ARG A 106 24.45 18.13 -3.19
C ARG A 106 24.52 16.61 -3.16
N ILE A 107 25.71 16.03 -3.04
CA ILE A 107 25.88 14.57 -2.89
C ILE A 107 25.18 14.07 -1.64
N ASN A 108 25.31 14.77 -0.53
CA ASN A 108 24.67 14.38 0.73
C ASN A 108 23.14 14.44 0.64
N ILE A 109 22.58 15.47 0.02
CA ILE A 109 21.13 15.56 -0.21
C ILE A 109 20.64 14.36 -1.04
N VAL A 110 21.32 14.02 -2.12
CA VAL A 110 20.96 12.85 -2.95
C VAL A 110 21.02 11.56 -2.14
N LYS A 111 22.09 11.35 -1.36
CA LYS A 111 22.23 10.17 -0.51
C LYS A 111 21.12 10.05 0.54
N MET A 112 20.77 11.14 1.19
CA MET A 112 19.80 11.12 2.30
C MET A 112 18.34 11.01 1.82
N THR A 113 18.05 11.43 0.62
CA THR A 113 16.67 11.53 0.13
C THR A 113 16.37 10.55 -0.99
N ILE A 114 17.07 10.63 -2.12
CA ILE A 114 16.79 9.82 -3.30
C ILE A 114 17.21 8.37 -3.07
N LEU A 115 18.43 8.16 -2.58
CA LEU A 115 19.00 6.82 -2.44
C LEU A 115 18.16 5.96 -1.49
N LEU A 116 17.72 6.50 -0.35
CA LEU A 116 16.89 5.78 0.60
C LEU A 116 15.53 5.39 -0.01
N LYS A 117 14.89 6.31 -0.72
CA LYS A 117 13.61 6.03 -1.40
C LYS A 117 13.77 4.94 -2.48
N ALA A 118 14.86 5.01 -3.24
CA ALA A 118 15.15 4.06 -4.31
C ALA A 118 15.46 2.66 -3.76
N ILE A 119 16.36 2.55 -2.79
CA ILE A 119 16.72 1.28 -2.14
C ILE A 119 15.48 0.62 -1.53
N TYR A 120 14.65 1.40 -0.82
CA TYR A 120 13.43 0.86 -0.23
C TYR A 120 12.51 0.23 -1.28
N ARG A 121 12.24 0.93 -2.40
CA ARG A 121 11.37 0.41 -3.46
C ARG A 121 12.00 -0.76 -4.21
N PHE A 122 13.31 -0.75 -4.45
CA PHE A 122 14.01 -1.88 -5.08
C PHE A 122 14.00 -3.14 -4.22
N ASN A 123 14.09 -3.00 -2.91
CA ASN A 123 13.98 -4.13 -1.99
C ASN A 123 12.54 -4.64 -1.85
N ALA A 124 11.56 -3.75 -1.93
CA ALA A 124 10.14 -4.11 -1.78
C ALA A 124 9.54 -4.71 -3.07
N ILE A 125 10.02 -4.28 -4.23
CA ILE A 125 9.52 -4.71 -5.54
C ILE A 125 10.71 -5.17 -6.37
N SER A 126 10.80 -6.47 -6.58
CA SER A 126 11.87 -7.06 -7.38
C SER A 126 11.88 -6.53 -8.81
N ILE A 127 13.04 -6.07 -9.26
CA ILE A 127 13.28 -5.69 -10.65
C ILE A 127 13.52 -6.99 -11.42
N LYS A 128 12.67 -7.23 -12.41
CA LYS A 128 12.87 -8.34 -13.34
C LYS A 128 13.61 -7.86 -14.57
#